data_8604b81053b05de292be44dc66285876
#
_entry.id   8604b81053b05de292be44dc66285876
#
_cell.length_a   1.000
_cell.length_b   1.000
_cell.length_c   1.000
_cell.angle_alpha   90.00
_cell.angle_beta   90.00
_cell.angle_gamma   90.00
#
_symmetry.space_group_name_H-M   'P 1'
#
loop_
_entity.id
_entity.type
_entity.pdbx_description
1 polymer ?
#
loop_
_entity_poly.entity_id
_entity_poly.type
_entity_poly.pdbx_seq_one_letter_code
_entity_poly.pdbx_strand_id
1 'polypeptide(L)'
;MRRDLRLTSSTDFKRVRRDGRSYAHPLALLLISPNHRTSNRFGILAGRSVGGAVDRNRAKRRLREALRSCSPAVGDGWDVVLIARGGVNRAGWEELRAAVSGLLQKAGLDGSANS
;
A
#
# COMPACT_ATOMS: atom_id res chain seq x y z
N MET A 1 -8.89 0.98 -9.52
CA MET A 1 -9.28 1.55 -8.20
C MET A 1 -10.18 2.76 -8.42
N ARG A 2 -11.30 2.80 -7.76
CA ARG A 2 -12.23 3.91 -7.92
C ARG A 2 -11.66 5.18 -7.30
N ARG A 3 -12.00 6.31 -7.89
CA ARG A 3 -11.44 7.59 -7.44
C ARG A 3 -11.82 7.93 -6.00
N ASP A 4 -13.06 7.63 -5.61
CA ASP A 4 -13.54 7.89 -4.25
C ASP A 4 -12.90 6.98 -3.20
N LEU A 5 -12.22 5.92 -3.63
CA LEU A 5 -11.49 5.02 -2.74
C LEU A 5 -10.01 5.35 -2.65
N ARG A 6 -9.58 6.42 -3.29
CA ARG A 6 -8.17 6.85 -3.24
C ARG A 6 -7.92 7.74 -2.04
N LEU A 7 -6.81 7.49 -1.39
CA LEU A 7 -6.31 8.35 -0.33
C LEU A 7 -5.39 9.39 -0.99
N THR A 8 -5.86 10.63 -1.13
CA THR A 8 -5.14 11.67 -1.87
C THR A 8 -4.75 12.87 -1.03
N SER A 9 -5.36 13.06 0.13
CA SER A 9 -5.08 14.22 1.00
C SER A 9 -3.76 14.04 1.73
N SER A 10 -2.91 15.07 1.72
CA SER A 10 -1.66 15.04 2.48
C SER A 10 -1.93 14.97 3.98
N THR A 11 -3.03 15.53 4.45
CA THR A 11 -3.44 15.44 5.85
C THR A 11 -3.74 14.01 6.24
N ASP A 12 -4.43 13.26 5.37
CA ASP A 12 -4.72 11.86 5.60
C ASP A 12 -3.46 11.01 5.63
N PHE A 13 -2.50 11.26 4.73
CA PHE A 13 -1.22 10.56 4.75
C PHE A 13 -0.47 10.80 6.05
N LYS A 14 -0.45 12.04 6.53
CA LYS A 14 0.22 12.38 7.79
C LYS A 14 -0.46 11.70 8.96
N ARG A 15 -1.80 11.65 8.96
CA ARG A 15 -2.57 11.00 10.01
C ARG A 15 -2.27 9.49 10.06
N VAL A 16 -2.26 8.84 8.91
CA VAL A 16 -1.97 7.40 8.84
C VAL A 16 -0.55 7.11 9.32
N ARG A 17 0.40 7.96 8.93
CA ARG A 17 1.79 7.81 9.37
C ARG A 17 1.94 7.99 10.87
N ARG A 18 1.23 8.94 11.45
CA ARG A 18 1.32 9.24 12.89
C ARG A 18 0.59 8.21 13.74
N ASP A 19 -0.64 7.85 13.35
CA ASP A 19 -1.55 7.06 14.19
C ASP A 19 -1.65 5.60 13.78
N GLY A 20 -1.17 5.25 12.60
CA GLY A 20 -1.32 3.92 12.05
C GLY A 20 -0.23 2.96 12.46
N ARG A 21 -0.42 1.71 12.05
CA ARG A 21 0.59 0.66 12.21
C ARG A 21 1.39 0.55 10.93
N SER A 22 2.67 0.18 11.05
CA SER A 22 3.54 0.02 9.91
C SER A 22 4.11 -1.40 9.84
N TYR A 23 4.25 -1.88 8.61
CA TYR A 23 4.82 -3.20 8.32
C TYR A 23 5.84 -3.02 7.20
N ALA A 24 7.04 -3.50 7.41
CA ALA A 24 8.15 -3.22 6.50
C ALA A 24 8.56 -4.45 5.69
N HIS A 25 8.92 -4.20 4.44
CA HIS A 25 9.53 -5.16 3.52
C HIS A 25 10.62 -4.41 2.75
N PRO A 26 11.69 -5.08 2.28
CA PRO A 26 12.72 -4.39 1.50
C PRO A 26 12.20 -3.62 0.27
N LEU A 27 11.08 -4.02 -0.30
CA LEU A 27 10.52 -3.39 -1.50
C LEU A 27 9.45 -2.35 -1.21
N ALA A 28 8.81 -2.41 -0.06
CA ALA A 28 7.70 -1.49 0.26
C ALA A 28 7.43 -1.43 1.75
N LEU A 29 6.85 -0.31 2.18
CA LEU A 29 6.36 -0.12 3.54
C LEU A 29 4.84 -0.04 3.48
N LEU A 30 4.16 -0.77 4.36
CA LEU A 30 2.70 -0.72 4.47
C LEU A 30 2.31 0.04 5.73
N LEU A 31 1.44 1.04 5.59
CA LEU A 31 0.85 1.75 6.72
C LEU A 31 -0.65 1.54 6.69
N ILE A 32 -1.25 1.26 7.85
CA ILE A 32 -2.70 1.12 7.97
C ILE A 32 -3.23 1.88 9.16
N SER A 33 -4.43 2.42 9.04
CA SER A 33 -5.11 3.13 10.13
C SER A 33 -6.61 3.04 9.94
N PRO A 34 -7.40 2.88 11.04
CA PRO A 34 -8.85 2.99 10.94
C PRO A 34 -9.25 4.37 10.45
N ASN A 35 -10.26 4.45 9.61
CA ASN A 35 -10.71 5.74 9.06
C ASN A 35 -12.13 6.12 9.46
N HIS A 36 -12.82 5.24 10.20
CA HIS A 36 -14.20 5.47 10.66
C HIS A 36 -15.18 5.71 9.52
N ARG A 37 -14.90 5.14 8.35
CA ARG A 37 -15.76 5.21 7.18
C ARG A 37 -16.37 3.85 6.88
N THR A 38 -17.30 3.83 5.94
CA THR A 38 -17.90 2.57 5.49
C THR A 38 -17.12 1.91 4.36
N SER A 39 -16.08 2.58 3.86
CA SER A 39 -15.24 2.04 2.79
C SER A 39 -13.75 2.24 3.12
N ASN A 40 -12.92 1.45 2.47
CA ASN A 40 -11.47 1.57 2.58
C ASN A 40 -10.94 2.56 1.56
N ARG A 41 -9.85 3.25 1.92
CA ARG A 41 -9.15 4.14 1.00
C ARG A 41 -7.72 3.66 0.84
N PHE A 42 -7.19 3.76 -0.38
CA PHE A 42 -5.86 3.29 -0.71
C PHE A 42 -5.01 4.42 -1.25
N GLY A 43 -3.77 4.51 -0.77
CA GLY A 43 -2.80 5.47 -1.26
C GLY A 43 -1.49 4.78 -1.58
N ILE A 44 -0.79 5.27 -2.60
CA ILE A 44 0.49 4.73 -3.01
C ILE A 44 1.47 5.88 -3.18
N LEU A 45 2.61 5.79 -2.51
CA LEU A 45 3.64 6.81 -2.53
C LEU A 45 4.96 6.24 -3.03
N ALA A 46 5.76 7.09 -3.66
CA ALA A 46 7.13 6.75 -4.04
C ALA A 46 7.99 7.99 -3.83
N GLY A 47 9.02 7.85 -3.01
CA GLY A 47 9.91 8.94 -2.67
C GLY A 47 11.17 8.98 -3.54
N ARG A 48 12.07 9.87 -3.21
CA ARG A 48 13.31 10.10 -3.95
C ARG A 48 14.24 8.88 -3.95
N SER A 49 14.14 8.01 -2.96
CA SER A 49 14.95 6.79 -2.89
C SER A 49 14.68 5.85 -4.06
N VAL A 50 13.52 5.98 -4.71
CA VAL A 50 13.16 5.17 -5.87
C VAL A 50 13.83 5.68 -7.14
N GLY A 51 14.04 7.00 -7.23
CA GLY A 51 14.62 7.64 -8.40
C GLY A 51 13.87 8.91 -8.79
N GLY A 52 13.99 9.31 -10.06
CA GLY A 52 13.33 10.49 -10.58
C GLY A 52 11.84 10.27 -10.84
N ALA A 53 11.21 11.24 -11.48
CA ALA A 53 9.77 11.23 -11.70
C ALA A 53 9.28 10.00 -12.48
N VAL A 54 10.02 9.60 -13.51
CA VAL A 54 9.65 8.42 -14.31
C VAL A 54 9.70 7.15 -13.47
N ASP A 55 10.77 7.00 -12.69
CA ASP A 55 10.95 5.84 -11.81
C ASP A 55 9.88 5.79 -10.72
N ARG A 56 9.56 6.96 -10.14
CA ARG A 56 8.53 7.02 -9.11
C ARG A 56 7.16 6.67 -9.66
N ASN A 57 6.82 7.16 -10.84
CA ASN A 57 5.54 6.83 -11.47
C ASN A 57 5.44 5.36 -11.81
N ARG A 58 6.54 4.76 -12.30
CA ARG A 58 6.60 3.34 -12.58
C ARG A 58 6.40 2.52 -11.29
N ALA A 59 7.07 2.91 -10.22
CA ALA A 59 6.96 2.22 -8.94
C ALA A 59 5.53 2.25 -8.41
N LYS A 60 4.87 3.41 -8.49
CA LYS A 60 3.48 3.54 -8.05
C LYS A 60 2.55 2.66 -8.86
N ARG A 61 2.73 2.62 -10.17
CA ARG A 61 1.92 1.77 -11.06
C ARG A 61 2.12 0.30 -10.72
N ARG A 62 3.36 -0.12 -10.52
CA ARG A 62 3.67 -1.51 -10.19
C ARG A 62 3.07 -1.92 -8.84
N LEU A 63 3.18 -1.07 -7.83
CA LEU A 63 2.57 -1.35 -6.52
C LEU A 63 1.05 -1.41 -6.62
N ARG A 64 0.44 -0.53 -7.42
CA ARG A 64 -1.00 -0.53 -7.62
C ARG A 64 -1.46 -1.84 -8.26
N GLU A 65 -0.74 -2.32 -9.27
CA GLU A 65 -1.05 -3.59 -9.90
C GLU A 65 -0.88 -4.76 -8.94
N ALA A 66 0.18 -4.75 -8.14
CA ALA A 66 0.42 -5.80 -7.15
C ALA A 66 -0.70 -5.82 -6.10
N LEU A 67 -1.09 -4.64 -5.62
CA LEU A 67 -2.19 -4.55 -4.65
C LEU A 67 -3.49 -5.07 -5.23
N ARG A 68 -3.79 -4.69 -6.48
CA ARG A 68 -5.00 -5.15 -7.17
C ARG A 68 -5.00 -6.67 -7.34
N SER A 69 -3.84 -7.25 -7.68
CA SER A 69 -3.73 -8.69 -7.90
C SER A 69 -3.93 -9.49 -6.62
N CYS A 70 -3.64 -8.91 -5.46
CA CYS A 70 -3.83 -9.56 -4.18
C CYS A 70 -5.29 -9.55 -3.73
N SER A 71 -6.14 -8.74 -4.36
CA SER A 71 -7.55 -8.59 -4.02
C SER A 71 -7.75 -8.52 -2.51
N PRO A 72 -7.18 -7.52 -1.84
CA PRO A 72 -7.18 -7.50 -0.39
C PRO A 72 -8.60 -7.56 0.16
N ALA A 73 -8.86 -8.60 0.93
CA ALA A 73 -10.16 -8.78 1.60
C ALA A 73 -10.14 -8.01 2.90
N VAL A 74 -10.00 -6.70 2.78
CA VAL A 74 -9.96 -5.80 3.92
C VAL A 74 -11.37 -5.59 4.42
N GLY A 75 -11.58 -5.71 5.71
CA GLY A 75 -12.84 -5.25 6.30
C GLY A 75 -13.01 -3.77 6.02
N ASP A 76 -14.18 -3.23 6.25
CA ASP A 76 -14.46 -1.82 5.99
C ASP A 76 -13.78 -0.91 7.00
N GLY A 77 -13.49 0.31 6.57
CA GLY A 77 -13.05 1.37 7.47
C GLY A 77 -11.55 1.50 7.68
N TRP A 78 -10.74 1.15 6.69
CA TRP A 78 -9.29 1.26 6.77
C TRP A 78 -8.72 2.23 5.73
N ASP A 79 -7.73 3.01 6.15
CA ASP A 79 -6.84 3.72 5.24
C ASP A 79 -5.58 2.89 5.10
N VAL A 80 -5.20 2.56 3.87
CA VAL A 80 -4.07 1.69 3.55
C VAL A 80 -3.12 2.46 2.64
N VAL A 81 -1.86 2.59 3.05
CA VAL A 81 -0.85 3.29 2.28
C VAL A 81 0.33 2.36 2.01
N LEU A 82 0.71 2.23 0.74
CA LEU A 82 1.93 1.54 0.34
C LEU A 82 2.96 2.58 -0.09
N ILE A 83 4.16 2.48 0.46
CA ILE A 83 5.26 3.37 0.13
C ILE A 83 6.36 2.55 -0.52
N ALA A 84 6.70 2.88 -1.77
CA ALA A 84 7.74 2.19 -2.52
C ALA A 84 9.12 2.45 -1.91
N ARG A 85 9.94 1.41 -1.88
CA ARG A 85 11.34 1.51 -1.45
C ARG A 85 12.27 1.33 -2.63
N GLY A 86 13.57 1.62 -2.45
CA GLY A 86 14.58 1.71 -3.53
C GLY A 86 14.65 0.48 -4.36
N GLY A 87 14.49 -0.64 -4.20
CA GLY A 87 14.61 -1.81 -5.08
C GLY A 87 13.36 -2.18 -5.86
N VAL A 88 12.28 -1.42 -5.67
CA VAL A 88 10.95 -1.83 -6.17
C VAL A 88 10.90 -2.03 -7.69
N ASN A 89 11.58 -1.16 -8.44
CA ASN A 89 11.55 -1.26 -9.92
C ASN A 89 12.46 -2.33 -10.50
N ARG A 90 13.38 -2.85 -9.68
CA ARG A 90 14.28 -3.93 -10.10
C ARG A 90 13.74 -5.31 -9.75
N ALA A 91 12.74 -5.38 -8.89
CA ALA A 91 12.15 -6.65 -8.51
C ALA A 91 11.31 -7.23 -9.63
N GLY A 92 11.32 -8.54 -9.79
CA GLY A 92 10.42 -9.21 -10.72
C GLY A 92 8.97 -9.12 -10.25
N TRP A 93 8.05 -9.37 -11.16
CA TRP A 93 6.61 -9.25 -10.85
C TRP A 93 6.19 -10.17 -9.69
N GLU A 94 6.60 -11.44 -9.75
CA GLU A 94 6.21 -12.39 -8.71
C GLU A 94 6.81 -12.02 -7.35
N GLU A 95 8.04 -11.51 -7.34
CA GLU A 95 8.68 -11.05 -6.11
C GLU A 95 7.93 -9.87 -5.51
N LEU A 96 7.54 -8.91 -6.35
CA LEU A 96 6.80 -7.73 -5.90
C LEU A 96 5.42 -8.12 -5.39
N ARG A 97 4.73 -8.98 -6.12
CA ARG A 97 3.41 -9.45 -5.73
C ARG A 97 3.46 -10.18 -4.39
N ALA A 98 4.46 -11.04 -4.21
CA ALA A 98 4.66 -11.77 -2.96
C ALA A 98 4.96 -10.82 -1.80
N ALA A 99 5.73 -9.76 -2.06
CA ALA A 99 6.04 -8.76 -1.04
C ALA A 99 4.78 -8.05 -0.56
N VAL A 100 3.94 -7.60 -1.48
CA VAL A 100 2.68 -6.91 -1.14
C VAL A 100 1.73 -7.87 -0.42
N SER A 101 1.59 -9.09 -0.93
CA SER A 101 0.75 -10.11 -0.30
C SER A 101 1.20 -10.39 1.13
N GLY A 102 2.51 -10.54 1.34
CA GLY A 102 3.06 -10.79 2.67
C GLY A 102 2.82 -9.65 3.64
N LEU A 103 2.92 -8.40 3.17
CA LEU A 103 2.63 -7.23 4.00
C LEU A 103 1.16 -7.20 4.41
N LEU A 104 0.26 -7.46 3.48
CA LEU A 104 -1.18 -7.51 3.77
C LEU A 104 -1.49 -8.61 4.77
N GLN A 105 -0.84 -9.76 4.63
CA GLN A 105 -1.02 -10.88 5.53
C GLN A 105 -0.57 -10.54 6.96
N LYS A 106 0.60 -9.91 7.09
CA LYS A 106 1.10 -9.47 8.41
C LYS A 106 0.15 -8.49 9.07
N ALA A 107 -0.49 -7.65 8.28
CA ALA A 107 -1.44 -6.66 8.79
C ALA A 107 -2.84 -7.23 9.02
N GLY A 108 -3.09 -8.49 8.64
CA GLY A 108 -4.40 -9.10 8.75
C GLY A 108 -5.40 -8.62 7.70
N LEU A 109 -4.90 -8.10 6.58
CA LEU A 109 -5.74 -7.52 5.54
C LEU A 109 -5.89 -8.39 4.30
N ASP A 110 -5.43 -9.63 4.37
CA ASP A 110 -5.51 -10.57 3.24
C ASP A 110 -6.73 -11.50 3.30
N GLY A 111 -7.56 -11.32 4.32
CA GLY A 111 -8.72 -12.18 4.53
C GLY A 111 -8.46 -13.36 5.43
N SER A 112 -7.22 -13.74 5.63
CA SER A 112 -6.90 -14.92 6.46
C SER A 112 -7.25 -14.71 7.93
N ALA A 113 -7.22 -13.47 8.39
CA ALA A 113 -7.55 -13.13 9.77
C ALA A 113 -9.04 -13.30 10.09
N ASN A 114 -9.86 -13.48 9.07
CA ASN A 114 -11.31 -13.61 9.23
C ASN A 114 -11.78 -15.06 9.22
N SER A 115 -10.86 -15.97 9.09
CA SER A 115 -11.16 -17.40 9.05
C SER A 115 -11.16 -18.04 10.43
#